data_ce72fa10092c92475c35316edad71729
#
_entry.id   ce72fa10092c92475c35316edad71729
#
_cell.length_a   1.000
_cell.length_b   1.000
_cell.length_c   1.000
_cell.angle_alpha   90.00
_cell.angle_beta   90.00
_cell.angle_gamma   90.00
#
_symmetry.space_group_name_H-M   'P 1'
#
loop_
_entity.id
_entity.type
_entity.pdbx_description
1 polymer ?
#
loop_
_entity_poly.entity_id
_entity_poly.type
_entity_poly.pdbx_seq_one_letter_code
_entity_poly.pdbx_strand_id
1 'polypeptide(L)'
;MEANAVVTHLRQKYPEPPTAIVMIGDPGWIVCRELFDDVWKDVPVVVTNARDRLPASLDILLSHAPLTESNSVSAEEWRREYNITSLKQHYYVKETVDLIYKLIPDMERLAFISDDRYISEETRRDVKEAVEENFPDLRLELLATTQLSTEMLLDTLRSYKSLSLIHISE
;
A
#
# COMPACT_ATOMS: atom_id res chain seq x y z
N MET A 1 -3.59 -1.08 -18.15
CA MET A 1 -5.00 -1.43 -18.47
C MET A 1 -5.82 -0.29 -17.90
N GLU A 2 -6.63 0.38 -18.69
CA GLU A 2 -7.45 1.49 -18.18
C GLU A 2 -8.51 0.94 -17.22
N ALA A 3 -8.76 1.62 -16.09
CA ALA A 3 -9.72 1.18 -15.06
C ALA A 3 -11.12 0.95 -15.66
N ASN A 4 -11.57 1.82 -16.55
CA ASN A 4 -12.84 1.67 -17.28
C ASN A 4 -12.92 0.36 -18.09
N ALA A 5 -11.78 -0.13 -18.61
CA ALA A 5 -11.75 -1.42 -19.31
C ALA A 5 -11.99 -2.60 -18.37
N VAL A 6 -11.51 -2.53 -17.14
CA VAL A 6 -11.75 -3.54 -16.11
C VAL A 6 -13.23 -3.60 -15.74
N VAL A 7 -13.83 -2.46 -15.43
CA VAL A 7 -15.26 -2.35 -15.09
C VAL A 7 -16.14 -2.87 -16.23
N THR A 8 -15.86 -2.44 -17.46
CA THR A 8 -16.59 -2.89 -18.65
C THR A 8 -16.45 -4.40 -18.85
N HIS A 9 -15.24 -4.94 -18.71
CA HIS A 9 -15.00 -6.38 -18.83
C HIS A 9 -15.78 -7.18 -17.77
N LEU A 10 -15.77 -6.72 -16.52
CA LEU A 10 -16.49 -7.38 -15.43
C LEU A 10 -18.01 -7.37 -15.66
N ARG A 11 -18.58 -6.24 -16.10
CA ARG A 11 -20.01 -6.15 -16.46
C ARG A 11 -20.39 -7.12 -17.59
N GLN A 12 -19.56 -7.26 -18.60
CA GLN A 12 -19.80 -8.17 -19.72
C GLN A 12 -19.68 -9.65 -19.32
N LYS A 13 -18.67 -9.95 -18.48
CA LYS A 13 -18.40 -11.32 -18.05
C LYS A 13 -19.40 -11.82 -17.01
N TYR A 14 -19.90 -10.93 -16.17
CA TYR A 14 -20.84 -11.23 -15.09
C TYR A 14 -22.08 -10.35 -15.21
N PRO A 15 -22.99 -10.66 -16.16
CA PRO A 15 -24.22 -9.89 -16.37
C PRO A 15 -25.18 -9.97 -15.18
N GLU A 16 -25.09 -11.04 -14.38
CA GLU A 16 -25.78 -11.16 -13.11
C GLU A 16 -24.80 -10.86 -11.94
N PRO A 17 -25.28 -10.16 -10.90
CA PRO A 17 -24.45 -9.87 -9.73
C PRO A 17 -23.92 -11.15 -9.09
N PRO A 18 -22.64 -11.23 -8.70
CA PRO A 18 -22.13 -12.36 -7.96
C PRO A 18 -22.70 -12.39 -6.55
N THR A 19 -22.71 -13.57 -5.91
CA THR A 19 -23.21 -13.73 -4.55
C THR A 19 -22.37 -12.99 -3.51
N ALA A 20 -21.06 -12.90 -3.72
CA ALA A 20 -20.10 -12.17 -2.89
C ALA A 20 -18.81 -11.94 -3.68
N ILE A 21 -18.01 -10.95 -3.24
CA ILE A 21 -16.72 -10.63 -3.86
C ILE A 21 -15.64 -10.55 -2.78
N VAL A 22 -14.47 -11.12 -3.07
CA VAL A 22 -13.25 -10.90 -2.30
C VAL A 22 -12.27 -10.10 -3.16
N MET A 23 -11.82 -8.97 -2.64
CA MET A 23 -10.81 -8.11 -3.26
C MET A 23 -9.52 -8.15 -2.45
N ILE A 24 -8.39 -8.20 -3.13
CA ILE A 24 -7.07 -8.14 -2.49
C ILE A 24 -6.51 -6.74 -2.69
N GLY A 25 -6.39 -6.01 -1.59
CA GLY A 25 -5.87 -4.64 -1.55
C GLY A 25 -6.89 -3.56 -1.94
N ASP A 26 -6.65 -2.36 -1.45
CA ASP A 26 -7.45 -1.17 -1.68
C ASP A 26 -7.62 -0.80 -3.16
N PRO A 27 -6.59 -0.94 -4.03
CA PRO A 27 -6.71 -0.58 -5.44
C PRO A 27 -7.86 -1.31 -6.16
N GLY A 28 -8.09 -2.58 -5.81
CA GLY A 28 -9.20 -3.37 -6.39
C GLY A 28 -10.56 -2.73 -6.10
N TRP A 29 -10.78 -2.29 -4.87
CA TRP A 29 -11.99 -1.58 -4.48
C TRP A 29 -12.16 -0.25 -5.23
N ILE A 30 -11.12 0.59 -5.23
CA ILE A 30 -11.17 1.91 -5.87
C ILE A 30 -11.47 1.81 -7.38
N VAL A 31 -10.85 0.85 -8.07
CA VAL A 31 -11.08 0.61 -9.51
C VAL A 31 -12.49 0.10 -9.80
N CYS A 32 -13.02 -0.78 -8.94
CA CYS A 32 -14.28 -1.47 -9.20
C CYS A 32 -15.49 -0.79 -8.56
N ARG A 33 -15.30 0.28 -7.78
CA ARG A 33 -16.38 0.91 -6.98
C ARG A 33 -17.63 1.24 -7.80
N GLU A 34 -17.48 1.74 -9.02
CA GLU A 34 -18.61 2.08 -9.89
C GLU A 34 -19.58 0.92 -10.15
N LEU A 35 -19.14 -0.33 -10.02
CA LEU A 35 -20.03 -1.49 -10.13
C LEU A 35 -21.02 -1.55 -8.96
N PHE A 36 -20.61 -1.04 -7.78
CA PHE A 36 -21.40 -1.05 -6.56
C PHE A 36 -22.30 0.18 -6.40
N ASP A 37 -22.13 1.18 -7.25
CA ASP A 37 -23.05 2.32 -7.36
C ASP A 37 -24.30 1.95 -8.17
N ASP A 38 -24.26 0.85 -8.93
CA ASP A 38 -25.32 0.45 -9.86
C ASP A 38 -25.70 -1.04 -9.72
N VAL A 39 -25.22 -1.87 -10.64
CA VAL A 39 -25.70 -3.27 -10.81
C VAL A 39 -25.36 -4.21 -9.65
N TRP A 40 -24.30 -3.92 -8.89
CA TRP A 40 -23.83 -4.76 -7.79
C TRP A 40 -24.01 -4.10 -6.41
N LYS A 41 -24.94 -3.17 -6.29
CA LYS A 41 -25.12 -2.32 -5.10
C LYS A 41 -25.23 -3.10 -3.78
N ASP A 42 -25.91 -4.24 -3.79
CA ASP A 42 -26.16 -5.03 -2.60
C ASP A 42 -25.21 -6.21 -2.43
N VAL A 43 -24.27 -6.38 -3.35
CA VAL A 43 -23.28 -7.48 -3.31
C VAL A 43 -22.34 -7.29 -2.13
N PRO A 44 -22.23 -8.27 -1.21
CA PRO A 44 -21.27 -8.18 -0.12
C PRO A 44 -19.84 -8.27 -0.64
N VAL A 45 -18.97 -7.37 -0.16
CA VAL A 45 -17.56 -7.27 -0.52
C VAL A 45 -16.68 -7.43 0.70
N VAL A 46 -15.66 -8.27 0.60
CA VAL A 46 -14.57 -8.37 1.57
C VAL A 46 -13.29 -7.86 0.92
N VAL A 47 -12.74 -6.77 1.45
CA VAL A 47 -11.43 -6.26 1.02
C VAL A 47 -10.38 -6.71 2.03
N THR A 48 -9.41 -7.49 1.58
CA THR A 48 -8.25 -7.90 2.39
C THR A 48 -7.07 -6.95 2.15
N ASN A 49 -6.10 -6.92 3.04
CA ASN A 49 -4.96 -6.00 2.99
C ASN A 49 -5.38 -4.53 2.91
N ALA A 50 -6.49 -4.19 3.58
CA ALA A 50 -7.03 -2.85 3.57
C ALA A 50 -6.31 -1.95 4.58
N ARG A 51 -6.17 -0.68 4.23
CA ARG A 51 -5.73 0.38 5.12
C ARG A 51 -6.90 1.06 5.83
N ASP A 52 -6.60 1.92 6.82
CA ASP A 52 -7.61 2.68 7.55
C ASP A 52 -8.24 3.79 6.70
N ARG A 53 -7.46 4.33 5.78
CA ARG A 53 -7.90 5.33 4.81
C ARG A 53 -7.53 4.88 3.40
N LEU A 54 -8.46 5.11 2.49
CA LEU A 54 -8.34 4.74 1.08
C LEU A 54 -8.40 6.01 0.22
N PRO A 55 -7.74 6.03 -0.96
CA PRO A 55 -7.91 7.12 -1.91
C PRO A 55 -9.39 7.41 -2.21
N ALA A 56 -9.77 8.67 -2.20
CA ALA A 56 -11.16 9.07 -2.46
C ALA A 56 -11.58 8.81 -3.93
N SER A 57 -10.63 8.70 -4.84
CA SER A 57 -10.89 8.47 -6.27
C SER A 57 -9.75 7.71 -6.93
N LEU A 58 -10.03 7.23 -8.16
CA LEU A 58 -9.03 6.60 -9.02
C LEU A 58 -7.88 7.58 -9.38
N ASP A 59 -8.18 8.85 -9.60
CA ASP A 59 -7.16 9.85 -9.93
C ASP A 59 -6.18 10.04 -8.76
N ILE A 60 -6.68 10.03 -7.53
CA ILE A 60 -5.82 10.07 -6.34
C ILE A 60 -4.95 8.81 -6.25
N LEU A 61 -5.54 7.64 -6.49
CA LEU A 61 -4.78 6.38 -6.51
C LEU A 61 -3.64 6.41 -7.54
N LEU A 62 -3.90 6.94 -8.74
CA LEU A 62 -2.92 7.00 -9.83
C LEU A 62 -1.91 8.14 -9.70
N SER A 63 -2.23 9.17 -8.91
CA SER A 63 -1.32 10.31 -8.70
C SER A 63 -0.11 9.99 -7.83
N HIS A 64 -0.16 8.87 -7.09
CA HIS A 64 0.85 8.48 -6.08
C HIS A 64 1.05 9.56 -5.00
N ALA A 65 0.08 10.47 -4.85
CA ALA A 65 0.14 11.52 -3.83
C ALA A 65 -0.08 10.92 -2.44
N PRO A 66 0.60 11.45 -1.41
CA PRO A 66 0.34 11.07 -0.03
C PRO A 66 -1.13 11.26 0.33
N LEU A 67 -1.70 10.29 1.06
CA LEU A 67 -3.06 10.41 1.53
C LEU A 67 -3.16 11.47 2.64
N THR A 68 -4.18 12.30 2.53
CA THR A 68 -4.57 13.32 3.50
C THR A 68 -6.05 13.17 3.80
N GLU A 69 -6.56 13.88 4.80
CA GLU A 69 -8.01 13.90 5.07
C GLU A 69 -8.84 14.41 3.88
N SER A 70 -8.29 15.32 3.09
CA SER A 70 -9.00 15.93 1.97
C SER A 70 -9.07 15.06 0.71
N ASN A 71 -8.15 14.10 0.53
CA ASN A 71 -8.06 13.26 -0.66
C ASN A 71 -8.29 11.77 -0.39
N SER A 72 -8.69 11.42 0.83
CA SER A 72 -8.95 10.04 1.23
C SER A 72 -10.24 9.92 2.03
N VAL A 73 -10.80 8.73 2.05
CA VAL A 73 -12.00 8.37 2.78
C VAL A 73 -11.64 7.27 3.78
N SER A 74 -12.20 7.33 4.99
CA SER A 74 -11.97 6.27 5.96
C SER A 74 -12.67 4.97 5.54
N ALA A 75 -12.07 3.84 5.85
CA ALA A 75 -12.70 2.54 5.59
C ALA A 75 -14.04 2.39 6.31
N GLU A 76 -14.26 3.11 7.41
CA GLU A 76 -15.53 3.12 8.14
C GLU A 76 -16.62 3.90 7.40
N GLU A 77 -16.28 5.00 6.72
CA GLU A 77 -17.22 5.74 5.87
C GLU A 77 -17.68 4.86 4.70
N TRP A 78 -16.78 4.14 4.05
CA TRP A 78 -17.14 3.18 3.00
C TRP A 78 -18.11 2.09 3.50
N ARG A 79 -17.95 1.61 4.74
CA ARG A 79 -18.88 0.61 5.32
C ARG A 79 -20.30 1.14 5.58
N ARG A 80 -20.47 2.44 5.72
CA ARG A 80 -21.79 3.06 5.88
C ARG A 80 -22.52 3.20 4.55
N GLU A 81 -21.78 3.35 3.48
CA GLU A 81 -22.32 3.59 2.14
C GLU A 81 -22.50 2.30 1.33
N TYR A 82 -21.60 1.34 1.52
CA TYR A 82 -21.56 0.09 0.77
C TYR A 82 -21.58 -1.14 1.68
N ASN A 83 -22.07 -2.28 1.14
CA ASN A 83 -22.02 -3.57 1.83
C ASN A 83 -20.60 -4.16 1.81
N ILE A 84 -19.66 -3.48 2.45
CA ILE A 84 -18.22 -3.78 2.44
C ILE A 84 -17.70 -4.10 3.85
N THR A 85 -16.86 -5.10 3.94
CA THR A 85 -16.06 -5.41 5.13
C THR A 85 -14.60 -5.42 4.76
N SER A 86 -13.74 -4.81 5.58
CA SER A 86 -12.31 -4.78 5.35
C SER A 86 -11.53 -5.54 6.42
N LEU A 87 -10.56 -6.33 5.98
CA LEU A 87 -9.54 -6.94 6.84
C LEU A 87 -8.27 -6.10 6.72
N LYS A 88 -7.92 -5.40 7.80
CA LYS A 88 -6.75 -4.55 7.84
C LYS A 88 -5.47 -5.37 7.78
N GLN A 89 -4.51 -4.90 7.01
CA GLN A 89 -3.14 -5.35 7.11
C GLN A 89 -2.39 -4.46 8.09
N HIS A 90 -1.76 -5.07 9.06
CA HIS A 90 -0.90 -4.38 10.01
C HIS A 90 0.57 -4.60 9.64
N TYR A 91 1.30 -3.53 9.38
CA TYR A 91 2.73 -3.58 9.13
C TYR A 91 3.47 -3.31 10.46
N TYR A 92 4.18 -4.31 10.95
CA TYR A 92 4.94 -4.24 12.21
C TYR A 92 6.31 -3.59 11.98
N VAL A 93 6.32 -2.34 11.50
CA VAL A 93 7.55 -1.64 11.10
C VAL A 93 8.48 -1.45 12.30
N LYS A 94 7.95 -0.87 13.38
CA LYS A 94 8.73 -0.63 14.61
C LYS A 94 9.31 -1.91 15.16
N GLU A 95 8.51 -2.94 15.32
CA GLU A 95 8.91 -4.24 15.84
C GLU A 95 9.96 -4.91 14.94
N THR A 96 9.85 -4.71 13.63
CA THR A 96 10.84 -5.20 12.66
C THR A 96 12.19 -4.50 12.85
N VAL A 97 12.19 -3.17 12.98
CA VAL A 97 13.42 -2.41 13.22
C VAL A 97 14.01 -2.76 14.60
N ASP A 98 13.19 -2.87 15.66
CA ASP A 98 13.61 -3.34 16.99
C ASP A 98 14.30 -4.72 16.92
N LEU A 99 13.74 -5.64 16.13
CA LEU A 99 14.32 -6.96 15.94
C LEU A 99 15.68 -6.89 15.22
N ILE A 100 15.79 -6.06 14.18
CA ILE A 100 17.05 -5.86 13.46
C ILE A 100 18.12 -5.27 14.40
N TYR A 101 17.76 -4.29 15.24
CA TYR A 101 18.65 -3.72 16.24
C TYR A 101 19.17 -4.76 17.26
N LYS A 102 18.31 -5.69 17.68
CA LYS A 102 18.72 -6.79 18.56
C LYS A 102 19.68 -7.76 17.89
N LEU A 103 19.56 -7.95 16.61
CA LEU A 103 20.43 -8.83 15.81
C LEU A 103 21.73 -8.13 15.41
N ILE A 104 21.69 -6.82 15.21
CA ILE A 104 22.81 -5.99 14.74
C ILE A 104 22.88 -4.72 15.62
N PRO A 105 23.41 -4.82 16.85
CA PRO A 105 23.40 -3.71 17.82
C PRO A 105 24.13 -2.44 17.36
N ASP A 106 25.14 -2.61 16.51
CA ASP A 106 25.97 -1.51 15.98
C ASP A 106 25.46 -0.97 14.64
N MET A 107 24.17 -1.18 14.34
CA MET A 107 23.56 -0.70 13.09
C MET A 107 23.45 0.83 13.10
N GLU A 108 24.14 1.49 12.19
CA GLU A 108 24.09 2.94 11.99
C GLU A 108 23.19 3.35 10.84
N ARG A 109 22.89 2.42 9.93
CA ARG A 109 22.17 2.70 8.68
C ARG A 109 21.16 1.61 8.36
N LEU A 110 19.99 2.04 7.92
CA LEU A 110 18.90 1.18 7.47
C LEU A 110 18.50 1.60 6.05
N ALA A 111 18.48 0.67 5.10
CA ALA A 111 17.93 0.92 3.78
C ALA A 111 16.56 0.26 3.63
N PHE A 112 15.57 1.04 3.22
CA PHE A 112 14.26 0.55 2.83
C PHE A 112 14.12 0.62 1.32
N ILE A 113 13.91 -0.53 0.69
CA ILE A 113 13.78 -0.65 -0.76
C ILE A 113 12.31 -0.90 -1.11
N SER A 114 11.76 -0.09 -2.01
CA SER A 114 10.38 -0.22 -2.47
C SER A 114 10.23 0.26 -3.90
N ASP A 115 9.10 -0.06 -4.53
CA ASP A 115 8.68 0.59 -5.77
C ASP A 115 7.87 1.88 -5.48
N ASP A 116 7.29 2.51 -6.52
CA ASP A 116 6.49 3.73 -6.39
C ASP A 116 4.97 3.46 -6.49
N ARG A 117 4.54 2.21 -6.26
CA ARG A 117 3.11 1.92 -6.19
C ARG A 117 2.50 2.57 -4.94
N TYR A 118 1.22 2.88 -5.02
CA TYR A 118 0.46 3.50 -3.93
C TYR A 118 0.75 2.88 -2.54
N ILE A 119 0.69 1.55 -2.42
CA ILE A 119 0.92 0.86 -1.14
C ILE A 119 2.36 1.02 -0.66
N SER A 120 3.32 1.01 -1.57
CA SER A 120 4.73 1.18 -1.25
C SER A 120 5.04 2.60 -0.76
N GLU A 121 4.39 3.63 -1.33
CA GLU A 121 4.49 5.01 -0.86
C GLU A 121 3.96 5.17 0.57
N GLU A 122 2.81 4.59 0.86
CA GLU A 122 2.22 4.59 2.19
C GLU A 122 3.13 3.87 3.21
N THR A 123 3.64 2.68 2.84
CA THR A 123 4.56 1.93 3.70
C THR A 123 5.89 2.67 3.92
N ARG A 124 6.42 3.36 2.90
CA ARG A 124 7.62 4.19 3.00
C ARG A 124 7.44 5.31 4.01
N ARG A 125 6.26 5.94 4.03
CA ARG A 125 5.93 6.96 5.02
C ARG A 125 5.87 6.37 6.42
N ASP A 126 5.21 5.23 6.61
CA ASP A 126 5.10 4.55 7.91
C ASP A 126 6.49 4.15 8.43
N VAL A 127 7.39 3.66 7.53
CA VAL A 127 8.78 3.35 7.89
C VAL A 127 9.55 4.59 8.32
N LYS A 128 9.42 5.68 7.58
CA LYS A 128 10.07 6.94 7.89
C LYS A 128 9.63 7.46 9.26
N GLU A 129 8.33 7.53 9.50
CA GLU A 129 7.76 7.99 10.76
C GLU A 129 8.21 7.12 11.93
N ALA A 130 8.13 5.79 11.80
CA ALA A 130 8.55 4.86 12.84
C ALA A 130 10.05 4.98 13.17
N VAL A 131 10.91 5.19 12.17
CA VAL A 131 12.35 5.35 12.38
C VAL A 131 12.66 6.70 13.01
N GLU A 132 12.10 7.80 12.52
CA GLU A 132 12.32 9.15 13.06
C GLU A 132 11.87 9.26 14.52
N GLU A 133 10.75 8.63 14.88
CA GLU A 133 10.21 8.69 16.24
C GLU A 133 10.94 7.79 17.26
N ASN A 134 11.38 6.60 16.84
CA ASN A 134 11.84 5.57 17.77
C ASN A 134 13.35 5.30 17.67
N PHE A 135 14.02 5.71 16.60
CA PHE A 135 15.42 5.41 16.30
C PHE A 135 16.16 6.65 15.76
N PRO A 136 16.25 7.76 16.53
CA PRO A 136 16.75 9.04 16.04
C PRO A 136 18.21 9.02 15.58
N ASP A 137 19.00 8.07 16.06
CA ASP A 137 20.41 7.90 15.69
C ASP A 137 20.59 7.03 14.44
N LEU A 138 19.50 6.40 13.94
CA LEU A 138 19.54 5.54 12.78
C LEU A 138 19.35 6.34 11.49
N ARG A 139 20.34 6.28 10.60
CA ARG A 139 20.23 6.87 9.28
C ARG A 139 19.37 6.00 8.36
N LEU A 140 18.15 6.47 8.05
CA LEU A 140 17.26 5.82 7.08
C LEU A 140 17.59 6.28 5.65
N GLU A 141 17.73 5.32 4.74
CA GLU A 141 17.85 5.56 3.30
C GLU A 141 16.67 4.90 2.56
N LEU A 142 15.90 5.71 1.84
CA LEU A 142 14.74 5.27 1.06
C LEU A 142 15.17 5.09 -0.40
N LEU A 143 15.12 3.86 -0.92
CA LEU A 143 15.53 3.51 -2.26
C LEU A 143 14.32 3.10 -3.10
N ALA A 144 13.93 3.96 -4.06
CA ALA A 144 12.84 3.68 -4.99
C ALA A 144 13.37 2.94 -6.22
N THR A 145 12.95 1.68 -6.42
CA THR A 145 13.44 0.83 -7.52
C THR A 145 13.01 1.31 -8.90
N THR A 146 11.95 2.09 -9.00
CA THR A 146 11.49 2.69 -10.27
C THR A 146 12.35 3.86 -10.72
N GLN A 147 13.09 4.49 -9.80
CA GLN A 147 14.00 5.60 -10.08
C GLN A 147 15.44 5.14 -10.29
N LEU A 148 15.74 3.87 -10.03
CA LEU A 148 17.07 3.28 -10.14
C LEU A 148 17.06 2.11 -11.13
N SER A 149 18.05 2.05 -12.02
CA SER A 149 18.27 0.81 -12.76
C SER A 149 18.75 -0.30 -11.78
N THR A 150 18.56 -1.55 -12.16
CA THR A 150 19.04 -2.69 -11.36
C THR A 150 20.55 -2.57 -11.05
N GLU A 151 21.34 -2.11 -12.03
CA GLU A 151 22.78 -1.90 -11.86
C GLU A 151 23.08 -0.80 -10.84
N MET A 152 22.40 0.36 -10.94
CA MET A 152 22.55 1.45 -9.98
C MET A 152 22.12 1.04 -8.56
N LEU A 153 21.05 0.28 -8.42
CA LEU A 153 20.60 -0.25 -7.13
C LEU A 153 21.66 -1.17 -6.53
N LEU A 154 22.19 -2.11 -7.32
CA LEU A 154 23.22 -3.04 -6.86
C LEU A 154 24.53 -2.32 -6.50
N ASP A 155 24.93 -1.31 -7.25
CA ASP A 155 26.14 -0.53 -6.96
C ASP A 155 25.93 0.33 -5.69
N THR A 156 24.75 0.90 -5.52
CA THR A 156 24.41 1.59 -4.28
C THR A 156 24.52 0.64 -3.09
N LEU A 157 23.92 -0.53 -3.16
CA LEU A 157 23.96 -1.53 -2.07
C LEU A 157 25.40 -2.03 -1.82
N ARG A 158 26.21 -2.23 -2.84
CA ARG A 158 27.62 -2.61 -2.69
C ARG A 158 28.49 -1.52 -2.04
N SER A 159 28.10 -0.26 -2.20
CA SER A 159 28.82 0.87 -1.57
C SER A 159 28.69 0.89 -0.05
N TYR A 160 27.69 0.19 0.50
CA TYR A 160 27.47 0.12 1.94
C TYR A 160 28.37 -0.94 2.58
N LYS A 161 29.23 -0.53 3.51
CA LYS A 161 30.14 -1.44 4.22
C LYS A 161 29.45 -2.22 5.35
N SER A 162 28.40 -1.63 5.93
CA SER A 162 27.57 -2.24 6.99
C SER A 162 26.15 -1.76 6.76
N LEU A 163 25.25 -2.67 6.37
CA LEU A 163 23.87 -2.36 6.00
C LEU A 163 22.91 -3.40 6.56
N SER A 164 21.87 -2.95 7.22
CA SER A 164 20.67 -3.74 7.45
C SER A 164 19.60 -3.35 6.43
N LEU A 165 19.02 -4.35 5.80
CA LEU A 165 18.12 -4.18 4.68
C LEU A 165 16.73 -4.69 5.04
N ILE A 166 15.72 -3.84 4.84
CA ILE A 166 14.31 -4.24 4.89
C ILE A 166 13.76 -4.21 3.47
N HIS A 167 13.20 -5.32 3.02
CA HIS A 167 12.43 -5.40 1.80
C HIS A 167 11.03 -5.94 2.14
N ILE A 168 10.00 -5.17 1.82
CA ILE A 168 8.61 -5.60 1.91
C ILE A 168 8.11 -5.73 0.48
N SER A 169 7.87 -6.97 0.05
CA SER A 169 7.20 -7.28 -1.22
C SER A 169 5.80 -7.79 -0.96
N GLU A 170 4.84 -7.36 -1.75
CA GLU A 170 3.53 -7.96 -1.86
C GLU A 170 3.49 -8.97 -3.00
#